data_5613beae82f870bab359f31f0faa5dcb
#
_entry.id   5613beae82f870bab359f31f0faa5dcb
#
_cell.length_a   1.000
_cell.length_b   1.000
_cell.length_c   1.000
_cell.angle_alpha   90.00
_cell.angle_beta   90.00
_cell.angle_gamma   90.00
#
_symmetry.space_group_name_H-M   'P 1'
#
loop_
_entity.id
_entity.type
_entity.pdbx_description
1 polymer ?
#
loop_
_entity_poly.entity_id
_entity_poly.type
_entity_poly.pdbx_seq_one_letter_code
_entity_poly.pdbx_strand_id
1 'polypeptide(L)'
;MYPDCSKKKEIRSLKRVTLKLVKMKNDIILSGVGGQGILSIAAIIGLAAVGNDLFLKQSEVHGMSQRGGDVQSHLRISDKPVSSDLIPYGNATVIISVEPMESLRYLPWLSKKGWLVTNSNPFINISDYPPIEEILKEIGKIKNHIIIDADTVAKNSGSARSGNVVILGAASSLIDMSIQSIENAIRMFFMRKGEEVVEANLKAFNAGRKFSRM
;
A
#
# COMPACT_ATOMS: atom_id res chain seq x y z
N MET A 1 35.12 7.03 -52.25
CA MET A 1 34.14 7.95 -51.67
C MET A 1 33.77 7.43 -50.29
N TYR A 2 34.35 7.98 -49.23
CA TYR A 2 34.14 7.53 -47.86
C TYR A 2 32.96 8.28 -47.24
N PRO A 3 32.08 7.67 -46.48
CA PRO A 3 30.94 8.36 -45.90
C PRO A 3 31.37 9.23 -44.72
N ASP A 4 30.75 10.40 -44.67
CA ASP A 4 30.94 11.53 -43.81
C ASP A 4 30.90 11.17 -42.29
N CYS A 5 31.93 11.57 -41.59
CA CYS A 5 32.16 11.32 -40.16
C CYS A 5 31.38 12.26 -39.24
N SER A 6 30.60 13.22 -39.78
CA SER A 6 29.86 14.22 -39.01
C SER A 6 28.59 13.67 -38.34
N LYS A 7 27.93 12.65 -38.93
CA LYS A 7 26.73 12.01 -38.38
C LYS A 7 26.94 11.12 -37.19
N LYS A 8 28.19 10.72 -36.90
CA LYS A 8 28.51 9.91 -35.71
C LYS A 8 28.62 10.71 -34.41
N LYS A 9 28.74 12.04 -34.47
CA LYS A 9 28.81 12.90 -33.26
C LYS A 9 27.43 13.24 -32.71
N GLU A 10 26.42 13.37 -33.55
CA GLU A 10 25.04 13.69 -33.12
C GLU A 10 24.36 12.53 -32.38
N ILE A 11 24.63 11.29 -32.77
CA ILE A 11 24.06 10.10 -32.13
C ILE A 11 24.71 9.85 -30.73
N ARG A 12 25.92 10.41 -30.47
CA ARG A 12 26.55 10.30 -29.17
C ARG A 12 26.05 11.32 -28.12
N SER A 13 25.42 12.41 -28.52
CA SER A 13 24.89 13.42 -27.61
C SER A 13 23.54 13.03 -27.01
N LEU A 14 22.76 12.20 -27.70
CA LEU A 14 21.44 11.70 -27.23
C LEU A 14 21.50 10.55 -26.22
N LYS A 15 22.69 10.02 -25.89
CA LYS A 15 22.87 8.89 -24.96
C LYS A 15 23.30 9.28 -23.54
N ARG A 16 23.17 10.54 -23.13
CA ARG A 16 23.46 10.97 -21.75
C ARG A 16 22.31 11.71 -21.08
N VAL A 17 21.09 11.28 -21.31
CA VAL A 17 20.10 11.39 -20.24
C VAL A 17 20.30 10.17 -19.37
N THR A 18 21.21 10.27 -18.42
CA THR A 18 21.29 9.32 -17.31
C THR A 18 20.04 9.56 -16.49
N LEU A 19 18.92 8.96 -16.88
CA LEU A 19 17.87 8.65 -15.93
C LEU A 19 18.58 7.95 -14.77
N LYS A 20 18.73 8.66 -13.65
CA LYS A 20 18.99 8.01 -12.37
C LYS A 20 17.86 7.01 -12.23
N LEU A 21 18.12 5.75 -12.55
CA LEU A 21 17.23 4.64 -12.26
C LEU A 21 17.06 4.66 -10.73
N VAL A 22 16.04 5.35 -10.26
CA VAL A 22 15.60 5.26 -8.88
C VAL A 22 15.25 3.78 -8.73
N LYS A 23 16.05 3.06 -7.95
CA LYS A 23 15.86 1.64 -7.69
C LYS A 23 14.52 1.49 -6.97
N MET A 24 13.51 1.10 -7.72
CA MET A 24 12.17 0.91 -7.18
C MET A 24 12.11 -0.40 -6.42
N LYS A 25 11.83 -0.32 -5.14
CA LYS A 25 11.64 -1.48 -4.28
C LYS A 25 10.70 -1.14 -3.13
N ASN A 26 9.55 -1.76 -3.12
CA ASN A 26 8.58 -1.67 -2.02
C ASN A 26 8.37 -3.07 -1.43
N ASP A 27 8.70 -3.22 -0.17
CA ASP A 27 8.39 -4.37 0.65
C ASP A 27 7.25 -3.95 1.62
N ILE A 28 6.02 -4.36 1.34
CA ILE A 28 4.80 -3.90 2.01
C ILE A 28 4.20 -5.04 2.82
N ILE A 29 3.97 -4.82 4.11
CA ILE A 29 3.12 -5.69 4.92
C ILE A 29 1.71 -5.10 4.94
N LEU A 30 0.73 -5.91 4.59
CA LEU A 30 -0.68 -5.60 4.77
C LEU A 30 -1.19 -6.43 5.95
N SER A 31 -1.91 -5.82 6.87
CA SER A 31 -2.42 -6.51 8.06
C SER A 31 -3.81 -6.02 8.48
N GLY A 32 -4.50 -6.86 9.22
CA GLY A 32 -5.81 -6.56 9.80
C GLY A 32 -6.58 -7.85 10.10
N VAL A 33 -7.89 -7.74 10.18
CA VAL A 33 -8.79 -8.84 10.52
C VAL A 33 -9.58 -9.30 9.29
N GLY A 34 -9.86 -10.58 9.20
CA GLY A 34 -10.62 -11.19 8.11
C GLY A 34 -11.96 -10.49 7.88
N GLY A 35 -12.21 -10.07 6.64
CA GLY A 35 -13.41 -9.32 6.23
C GLY A 35 -13.19 -7.82 6.06
N GLN A 36 -12.08 -7.23 6.52
CA GLN A 36 -11.80 -5.80 6.40
C GLN A 36 -11.25 -5.37 5.02
N GLY A 37 -11.11 -6.27 4.07
CA GLY A 37 -10.75 -5.95 2.69
C GLY A 37 -9.24 -5.72 2.45
N ILE A 38 -8.38 -6.33 3.25
CA ILE A 38 -6.91 -6.33 3.09
C ILE A 38 -6.52 -6.84 1.70
N LEU A 39 -7.15 -7.93 1.25
CA LEU A 39 -6.90 -8.51 -0.06
C LEU A 39 -7.28 -7.57 -1.21
N SER A 40 -8.26 -6.70 -1.01
CA SER A 40 -8.59 -5.67 -2.00
C SER A 40 -7.47 -4.66 -2.15
N ILE A 41 -6.84 -4.25 -1.04
CA ILE A 41 -5.65 -3.38 -1.06
C ILE A 41 -4.51 -4.08 -1.83
N ALA A 42 -4.22 -5.35 -1.49
CA ALA A 42 -3.19 -6.13 -2.15
C ALA A 42 -3.42 -6.23 -3.66
N ALA A 43 -4.66 -6.56 -4.06
CA ALA A 43 -5.03 -6.67 -5.46
C ALA A 43 -4.91 -5.35 -6.23
N ILE A 44 -5.34 -4.23 -5.64
CA ILE A 44 -5.21 -2.90 -6.27
C ILE A 44 -3.75 -2.52 -6.45
N ILE A 45 -2.91 -2.69 -5.42
CA ILE A 45 -1.47 -2.42 -5.52
C ILE A 45 -0.83 -3.35 -6.55
N GLY A 46 -1.22 -4.62 -6.58
CA GLY A 46 -0.73 -5.61 -7.56
C GLY A 46 -1.08 -5.24 -9.00
N LEU A 47 -2.33 -4.83 -9.25
CA LEU A 47 -2.76 -4.34 -10.56
C LEU A 47 -1.98 -3.10 -11.00
N ALA A 48 -1.75 -2.17 -10.07
CA ALA A 48 -0.94 -0.99 -10.34
C ALA A 48 0.51 -1.37 -10.68
N ALA A 49 1.11 -2.32 -9.96
CA ALA A 49 2.47 -2.80 -10.20
C ALA A 49 2.60 -3.46 -11.58
N VAL A 50 1.69 -4.37 -11.92
CA VAL A 50 1.66 -5.05 -13.23
C VAL A 50 1.45 -4.05 -14.36
N GLY A 51 0.57 -3.06 -14.18
CA GLY A 51 0.34 -2.00 -15.15
C GLY A 51 1.53 -1.06 -15.38
N ASN A 52 2.56 -1.13 -14.52
CA ASN A 52 3.83 -0.39 -14.65
C ASN A 52 5.03 -1.32 -14.99
N ASP A 53 4.79 -2.53 -15.48
CA ASP A 53 5.81 -3.52 -15.84
C ASP A 53 6.76 -3.86 -14.68
N LEU A 54 6.26 -3.82 -13.44
CA LEU A 54 7.03 -4.15 -12.24
C LEU A 54 6.89 -5.63 -11.88
N PHE A 55 7.96 -6.18 -11.31
CA PHE A 55 7.94 -7.51 -10.74
C PHE A 55 7.20 -7.47 -9.39
N LEU A 56 6.29 -8.44 -9.22
CA LEU A 56 5.47 -8.59 -8.02
C LEU A 56 5.59 -10.01 -7.48
N LYS A 57 5.73 -10.14 -6.17
CA LYS A 57 5.46 -11.37 -5.44
C LYS A 57 4.56 -11.08 -4.24
N GLN A 58 3.65 -12.01 -3.96
CA GLN A 58 2.72 -11.92 -2.85
C GLN A 58 2.68 -13.25 -2.12
N SER A 59 2.61 -13.19 -0.80
CA SER A 59 2.30 -14.31 0.08
C SER A 59 1.24 -13.87 1.08
N GLU A 60 0.25 -14.71 1.32
CA GLU A 60 -0.83 -14.44 2.26
C GLU A 60 -0.90 -15.53 3.31
N VAL A 61 -1.19 -15.13 4.53
CA VAL A 61 -1.51 -16.02 5.64
C VAL A 61 -2.84 -15.59 6.24
N HIS A 62 -3.74 -16.52 6.34
CA HIS A 62 -5.02 -16.35 7.02
C HIS A 62 -5.02 -17.21 8.28
N GLY A 63 -5.49 -16.64 9.38
CA GLY A 63 -5.83 -17.43 10.56
C GLY A 63 -6.89 -18.51 10.22
N MET A 64 -6.98 -19.55 11.02
CA MET A 64 -7.94 -20.67 10.80
C MET A 64 -9.40 -20.19 10.78
N SER A 65 -9.69 -19.02 11.33
CA SER A 65 -11.01 -18.39 11.27
C SER A 65 -11.11 -17.51 10.02
N GLN A 66 -12.02 -17.86 9.09
CA GLN A 66 -12.26 -17.06 7.88
C GLN A 66 -12.84 -15.65 8.16
N ARG A 67 -13.42 -15.44 9.32
CA ARG A 67 -13.93 -14.14 9.79
C ARG A 67 -13.43 -13.89 11.20
N GLY A 68 -12.89 -12.70 11.45
CA GLY A 68 -12.39 -12.33 12.77
C GLY A 68 -10.98 -12.86 13.11
N GLY A 69 -10.35 -13.70 12.28
CA GLY A 69 -8.95 -14.09 12.42
C GLY A 69 -8.00 -13.05 11.84
N ASP A 70 -6.76 -13.04 12.29
CA ASP A 70 -5.72 -12.20 11.71
C ASP A 70 -5.45 -12.57 10.26
N VAL A 71 -5.20 -11.56 9.45
CA VAL A 71 -4.81 -11.70 8.05
C VAL A 71 -3.58 -10.85 7.81
N GLN A 72 -2.56 -11.49 7.24
CA GLN A 72 -1.37 -10.79 6.78
C GLN A 72 -1.09 -11.09 5.31
N SER A 73 -0.56 -10.11 4.61
CA SER A 73 -0.04 -10.30 3.26
C SER A 73 1.32 -9.59 3.13
N HIS A 74 2.31 -10.33 2.63
CA HIS A 74 3.58 -9.78 2.20
C HIS A 74 3.46 -9.45 0.72
N LEU A 75 3.71 -8.21 0.36
CA LEU A 75 3.66 -7.72 -1.01
C LEU A 75 5.00 -7.10 -1.37
N ARG A 76 5.71 -7.69 -2.33
CA ARG A 76 7.04 -7.25 -2.75
C ARG A 76 7.01 -6.81 -4.19
N ILE A 77 7.36 -5.55 -4.42
CA ILE A 77 7.31 -4.89 -5.73
C ILE A 77 8.70 -4.35 -6.05
N SER A 78 9.19 -4.55 -7.27
CA SER A 78 10.51 -4.10 -7.68
C SER A 78 10.61 -3.90 -9.20
N ASP A 79 11.53 -3.05 -9.63
CA ASP A 79 12.02 -2.92 -11.00
C ASP A 79 12.89 -4.10 -11.46
N LYS A 80 13.20 -5.03 -10.54
CA LYS A 80 14.01 -6.24 -10.79
C LYS A 80 13.28 -7.49 -10.28
N PRO A 81 13.61 -8.68 -10.82
CA PRO A 81 13.03 -9.92 -10.35
C PRO A 81 13.17 -10.09 -8.82
N VAL A 82 12.08 -10.46 -8.17
CA VAL A 82 12.01 -10.73 -6.73
C VAL A 82 12.15 -12.23 -6.51
N SER A 83 13.16 -12.66 -5.74
CA SER A 83 13.47 -14.08 -5.54
C SER A 83 12.54 -14.76 -4.52
N SER A 84 12.16 -14.06 -3.42
CA SER A 84 11.31 -14.58 -2.35
C SER A 84 10.05 -13.73 -2.22
N ASP A 85 8.93 -14.35 -1.89
CA ASP A 85 7.65 -13.70 -1.58
C ASP A 85 7.58 -13.19 -0.13
N LEU A 86 8.42 -13.72 0.77
CA LEU A 86 8.47 -13.28 2.16
C LEU A 86 9.41 -12.07 2.34
N ILE A 87 8.96 -11.10 3.13
CA ILE A 87 9.75 -9.95 3.55
C ILE A 87 10.51 -10.36 4.82
N PRO A 88 11.84 -10.22 4.85
CA PRO A 88 12.61 -10.47 6.08
C PRO A 88 12.27 -9.46 7.17
N TYR A 89 12.48 -9.85 8.44
CA TYR A 89 12.38 -8.94 9.59
C TYR A 89 13.22 -7.67 9.37
N GLY A 90 12.67 -6.53 9.76
CA GLY A 90 13.33 -5.23 9.67
C GLY A 90 13.47 -4.67 8.26
N ASN A 91 12.79 -5.24 7.24
CA ASN A 91 12.94 -4.83 5.85
C ASN A 91 11.67 -4.24 5.20
N ALA A 92 10.52 -4.29 5.85
CA ALA A 92 9.30 -3.67 5.33
C ALA A 92 9.49 -2.15 5.19
N THR A 93 9.21 -1.63 4.00
CA THR A 93 9.22 -0.18 3.74
C THR A 93 7.99 0.50 4.31
N VAL A 94 6.88 -0.23 4.33
CA VAL A 94 5.61 0.23 4.91
C VAL A 94 4.80 -0.94 5.45
N ILE A 95 4.16 -0.72 6.58
CA ILE A 95 3.07 -1.57 7.10
C ILE A 95 1.78 -0.78 6.88
N ILE A 96 0.82 -1.37 6.19
CA ILE A 96 -0.51 -0.83 5.95
C ILE A 96 -1.50 -1.72 6.68
N SER A 97 -2.06 -1.24 7.78
CA SER A 97 -2.99 -2.00 8.61
C SER A 97 -4.38 -1.37 8.62
N VAL A 98 -5.39 -2.18 8.43
CA VAL A 98 -6.78 -1.72 8.54
C VAL A 98 -7.33 -1.87 9.97
N GLU A 99 -6.50 -2.41 10.89
CA GLU A 99 -6.82 -2.63 12.28
C GLU A 99 -5.63 -2.23 13.18
N PRO A 100 -5.82 -1.38 14.22
CA PRO A 100 -4.71 -0.81 14.98
C PRO A 100 -3.90 -1.83 15.79
N MET A 101 -4.52 -2.82 16.44
CA MET A 101 -3.79 -3.84 17.20
C MET A 101 -2.96 -4.73 16.26
N GLU A 102 -3.52 -5.12 15.12
CA GLU A 102 -2.79 -5.89 14.12
C GLU A 102 -1.61 -5.13 13.53
N SER A 103 -1.64 -3.79 13.53
CA SER A 103 -0.51 -2.98 13.11
C SER A 103 0.72 -3.18 14.01
N LEU A 104 0.53 -3.34 15.30
CA LEU A 104 1.60 -3.55 16.28
C LEU A 104 2.20 -4.96 16.18
N ARG A 105 1.41 -5.96 15.82
CA ARG A 105 1.84 -7.35 15.65
C ARG A 105 2.98 -7.48 14.64
N TYR A 106 2.96 -6.67 13.59
CA TYR A 106 3.91 -6.75 12.47
C TYR A 106 5.08 -5.75 12.56
N LEU A 107 5.22 -5.00 13.64
CA LEU A 107 6.36 -4.10 13.87
C LEU A 107 7.74 -4.75 13.71
N PRO A 108 7.97 -6.02 14.07
CA PRO A 108 9.26 -6.66 13.84
C PRO A 108 9.72 -6.68 12.37
N TRP A 109 8.78 -6.58 11.42
CA TRP A 109 9.12 -6.47 9.98
C TRP A 109 9.46 -5.05 9.55
N LEU A 110 9.03 -4.02 10.30
CA LEU A 110 9.22 -2.62 9.90
C LEU A 110 10.70 -2.25 9.89
N SER A 111 11.17 -1.67 8.79
CA SER A 111 12.53 -1.17 8.70
C SER A 111 12.72 0.11 9.55
N LYS A 112 13.97 0.44 9.89
CA LYS A 112 14.29 1.65 10.68
C LYS A 112 13.78 2.95 10.05
N LYS A 113 13.58 2.98 8.73
CA LYS A 113 13.06 4.12 7.96
C LYS A 113 11.63 3.88 7.47
N GLY A 114 11.06 2.73 7.79
CA GLY A 114 9.73 2.33 7.36
C GLY A 114 8.62 3.16 8.00
N TRP A 115 7.45 3.07 7.42
CA TRP A 115 6.25 3.76 7.84
C TRP A 115 5.18 2.78 8.30
N LEU A 116 4.46 3.17 9.33
CA LEU A 116 3.24 2.49 9.75
C LEU A 116 2.03 3.37 9.38
N VAL A 117 1.09 2.83 8.62
CA VAL A 117 -0.20 3.47 8.31
C VAL A 117 -1.31 2.59 8.85
N THR A 118 -2.17 3.13 9.70
CA THR A 118 -3.22 2.33 10.32
C THR A 118 -4.52 3.10 10.56
N ASN A 119 -5.62 2.35 10.68
CA ASN A 119 -6.88 2.87 11.18
C ASN A 119 -6.77 3.22 12.67
N SER A 120 -7.54 4.20 13.14
CA SER A 120 -7.69 4.49 14.57
C SER A 120 -8.81 3.65 15.22
N ASN A 121 -9.72 3.10 14.43
CA ASN A 121 -10.88 2.38 14.93
C ASN A 121 -10.59 0.89 15.07
N PRO A 122 -10.81 0.29 16.25
CA PRO A 122 -10.57 -1.13 16.48
C PRO A 122 -11.64 -2.00 15.85
N PHE A 123 -11.29 -3.22 15.52
CA PHE A 123 -12.22 -4.29 15.23
C PHE A 123 -12.22 -5.29 16.40
N ILE A 124 -13.10 -5.03 17.39
CA ILE A 124 -13.15 -5.83 18.62
C ILE A 124 -13.75 -7.22 18.30
N ASN A 125 -12.87 -8.21 18.16
CA ASN A 125 -13.19 -9.60 17.81
C ASN A 125 -12.85 -10.58 18.94
N ILE A 126 -12.26 -10.11 20.04
CA ILE A 126 -11.88 -10.87 21.23
C ILE A 126 -12.40 -10.16 22.48
N SER A 127 -12.68 -10.93 23.53
CA SER A 127 -13.24 -10.41 24.79
C SER A 127 -12.27 -9.55 25.61
N ASP A 128 -10.98 -9.82 25.46
CA ASP A 128 -9.86 -9.17 26.16
C ASP A 128 -9.09 -8.18 25.26
N TYR A 129 -9.80 -7.54 24.32
CA TYR A 129 -9.20 -6.51 23.48
C TYR A 129 -8.68 -5.36 24.34
N PRO A 130 -7.39 -4.98 24.20
CA PRO A 130 -6.81 -3.90 25.01
C PRO A 130 -7.52 -2.55 24.79
N PRO A 131 -7.50 -1.62 25.77
CA PRO A 131 -8.02 -0.27 25.57
C PRO A 131 -7.39 0.39 24.36
N ILE A 132 -8.23 0.96 23.49
CA ILE A 132 -7.76 1.53 22.21
C ILE A 132 -6.76 2.67 22.43
N GLU A 133 -6.92 3.43 23.50
CA GLU A 133 -6.03 4.53 23.88
C GLU A 133 -4.61 4.05 24.13
N GLU A 134 -4.45 2.86 24.73
CA GLU A 134 -3.13 2.24 24.96
C GLU A 134 -2.48 1.81 23.65
N ILE A 135 -3.26 1.19 22.76
CA ILE A 135 -2.79 0.79 21.43
C ILE A 135 -2.33 2.01 20.62
N LEU A 136 -3.15 3.05 20.55
CA LEU A 136 -2.82 4.28 19.83
C LEU A 136 -1.60 5.00 20.44
N LYS A 137 -1.45 4.95 21.76
CA LYS A 137 -0.26 5.46 22.46
C LYS A 137 1.00 4.71 22.06
N GLU A 138 0.95 3.38 21.94
CA GLU A 138 2.10 2.58 21.49
C GLU A 138 2.43 2.89 20.01
N ILE A 139 1.43 3.00 19.14
CA ILE A 139 1.62 3.40 17.73
C ILE A 139 2.27 4.80 17.66
N GLY A 140 1.84 5.73 18.51
CA GLY A 140 2.39 7.09 18.58
C GLY A 140 3.87 7.18 18.95
N LYS A 141 4.47 6.12 19.52
CA LYS A 141 5.91 6.04 19.78
C LYS A 141 6.74 5.73 18.53
N ILE A 142 6.10 5.25 17.47
CA ILE A 142 6.77 4.92 16.22
C ILE A 142 7.08 6.21 15.48
N LYS A 143 8.35 6.42 15.13
CA LYS A 143 8.81 7.68 14.52
C LYS A 143 8.04 8.09 13.27
N ASN A 144 7.78 7.14 12.39
CA ASN A 144 7.12 7.36 11.12
C ASN A 144 5.78 6.60 11.12
N HIS A 145 4.69 7.30 11.43
CA HIS A 145 3.36 6.71 11.44
C HIS A 145 2.30 7.67 10.92
N ILE A 146 1.21 7.11 10.45
CA ILE A 146 -0.02 7.79 10.07
C ILE A 146 -1.17 7.01 10.73
N ILE A 147 -1.94 7.68 11.57
CA ILE A 147 -3.17 7.16 12.15
C ILE A 147 -4.33 7.94 11.55
N ILE A 148 -5.34 7.24 11.05
CA ILE A 148 -6.49 7.86 10.38
C ILE A 148 -7.79 7.20 10.82
N ASP A 149 -8.81 7.98 11.14
CA ASP A 149 -10.18 7.47 11.27
C ASP A 149 -10.75 7.19 9.86
N ALA A 150 -10.40 6.01 9.35
CA ALA A 150 -10.76 5.62 8.00
C ALA A 150 -12.27 5.41 7.82
N ASP A 151 -12.97 5.04 8.88
CA ASP A 151 -14.40 4.77 8.83
C ASP A 151 -15.20 6.08 8.68
N THR A 152 -14.85 7.10 9.47
CA THR A 152 -15.46 8.44 9.34
C THR A 152 -15.12 9.07 8.00
N VAL A 153 -13.85 8.97 7.54
CA VAL A 153 -13.44 9.51 6.24
C VAL A 153 -14.18 8.80 5.10
N ALA A 154 -14.31 7.48 5.15
CA ALA A 154 -15.04 6.70 4.15
C ALA A 154 -16.52 7.08 4.10
N LYS A 155 -17.18 7.18 5.28
CA LYS A 155 -18.56 7.59 5.40
C LYS A 155 -18.80 8.98 4.80
N ASN A 156 -17.94 9.94 5.12
CA ASN A 156 -18.01 11.31 4.59
C ASN A 156 -17.71 11.39 3.09
N SER A 157 -17.03 10.38 2.54
CA SER A 157 -16.76 10.27 1.09
C SER A 157 -17.89 9.57 0.32
N GLY A 158 -18.97 9.18 1.01
CA GLY A 158 -20.14 8.54 0.41
C GLY A 158 -20.12 7.02 0.38
N SER A 159 -19.13 6.36 1.01
CA SER A 159 -19.06 4.90 1.06
C SER A 159 -18.46 4.38 2.37
N ALA A 160 -19.29 4.07 3.34
CA ALA A 160 -18.86 3.51 4.63
C ALA A 160 -18.08 2.19 4.51
N ARG A 161 -18.15 1.49 3.36
CA ARG A 161 -17.44 0.24 3.11
C ARG A 161 -16.04 0.42 2.50
N SER A 162 -15.62 1.65 2.23
CA SER A 162 -14.35 1.96 1.54
C SER A 162 -13.24 2.39 2.51
N GLY A 163 -13.32 2.05 3.80
CA GLY A 163 -12.30 2.39 4.80
C GLY A 163 -10.92 1.84 4.43
N ASN A 164 -10.85 0.62 3.92
CA ASN A 164 -9.60 0.03 3.41
C ASN A 164 -8.98 0.84 2.25
N VAL A 165 -9.81 1.40 1.37
CA VAL A 165 -9.35 2.24 0.26
C VAL A 165 -8.90 3.62 0.75
N VAL A 166 -9.51 4.14 1.83
CA VAL A 166 -9.03 5.35 2.54
C VAL A 166 -7.63 5.11 3.09
N ILE A 167 -7.39 3.97 3.76
CA ILE A 167 -6.05 3.61 4.28
C ILE A 167 -5.02 3.48 3.13
N LEU A 168 -5.41 2.87 2.02
CA LEU A 168 -4.55 2.83 0.82
C LEU A 168 -4.22 4.24 0.33
N GLY A 169 -5.19 5.15 0.32
CA GLY A 169 -4.99 6.55 -0.02
C GLY A 169 -3.97 7.22 0.89
N ALA A 170 -4.08 7.04 2.21
CA ALA A 170 -3.14 7.57 3.20
C ALA A 170 -1.71 7.03 3.01
N ALA A 171 -1.58 5.77 2.57
CA ALA A 171 -0.29 5.13 2.30
C ALA A 171 0.29 5.44 0.91
N SER A 172 -0.47 6.03 0.01
CA SER A 172 -0.13 6.12 -1.42
C SER A 172 1.17 6.85 -1.73
N SER A 173 1.55 7.86 -0.92
CA SER A 173 2.83 8.59 -1.08
C SER A 173 4.06 7.80 -0.61
N LEU A 174 3.84 6.67 0.08
CA LEU A 174 4.88 5.78 0.60
C LEU A 174 5.16 4.60 -0.34
N ILE A 175 4.40 4.51 -1.42
CA ILE A 175 4.53 3.48 -2.45
C ILE A 175 5.11 4.15 -3.69
N ASP A 176 6.24 3.63 -4.20
CA ASP A 176 6.96 4.20 -5.36
C ASP A 176 6.20 3.98 -6.68
N MET A 177 4.92 4.34 -6.72
CA MET A 177 4.08 4.29 -7.92
C MET A 177 3.33 5.60 -8.10
N SER A 178 3.00 5.94 -9.35
CA SER A 178 2.21 7.14 -9.60
C SER A 178 0.80 7.00 -9.04
N ILE A 179 0.25 8.09 -8.55
CA ILE A 179 -1.14 8.14 -8.08
C ILE A 179 -2.10 7.70 -9.17
N GLN A 180 -1.85 8.13 -10.41
CA GLN A 180 -2.66 7.75 -11.57
C GLN A 180 -2.67 6.22 -11.80
N SER A 181 -1.53 5.54 -11.57
CA SER A 181 -1.46 4.07 -11.68
C SER A 181 -2.35 3.39 -10.64
N ILE A 182 -2.36 3.91 -9.41
CA ILE A 182 -3.21 3.36 -8.33
C ILE A 182 -4.69 3.66 -8.62
N GLU A 183 -5.04 4.87 -9.08
CA GLU A 183 -6.41 5.22 -9.47
C GLU A 183 -6.92 4.35 -10.62
N ASN A 184 -6.09 4.10 -11.64
CA ASN A 184 -6.43 3.19 -12.73
C ASN A 184 -6.65 1.76 -12.22
N ALA A 185 -5.84 1.29 -11.30
CA ALA A 185 -6.00 -0.02 -10.68
C ALA A 185 -7.31 -0.11 -9.85
N ILE A 186 -7.69 0.95 -9.13
CA ILE A 186 -8.98 1.05 -8.42
C ILE A 186 -10.13 0.92 -9.43
N ARG A 187 -10.08 1.65 -10.55
CA ARG A 187 -11.10 1.54 -11.60
C ARG A 187 -11.20 0.10 -12.13
N MET A 188 -10.09 -0.49 -12.50
CA MET A 188 -10.04 -1.87 -13.00
C MET A 188 -10.59 -2.88 -11.98
N PHE A 189 -10.22 -2.74 -10.70
CA PHE A 189 -10.63 -3.67 -9.66
C PHE A 189 -12.14 -3.61 -9.39
N PHE A 190 -12.72 -2.42 -9.37
CA PHE A 190 -14.14 -2.24 -9.05
C PHE A 190 -15.06 -2.16 -10.27
N MET A 191 -14.55 -2.11 -11.50
CA MET A 191 -15.33 -1.97 -12.74
C MET A 191 -16.53 -2.95 -12.82
N ARG A 192 -16.33 -4.21 -12.43
CA ARG A 192 -17.41 -5.23 -12.45
C ARG A 192 -18.55 -4.96 -11.46
N LYS A 193 -18.34 -4.06 -10.49
CA LYS A 193 -19.36 -3.70 -9.48
C LYS A 193 -20.17 -2.45 -9.85
N GLY A 194 -19.88 -1.86 -11.02
CA GLY A 194 -20.56 -0.67 -11.53
C GLY A 194 -19.83 0.63 -11.25
N GLU A 195 -20.11 1.65 -12.07
CA GLU A 195 -19.42 2.95 -12.05
C GLU A 195 -19.59 3.70 -10.72
N GLU A 196 -20.77 3.61 -10.09
CA GLU A 196 -21.00 4.21 -8.77
C GLU A 196 -20.01 3.71 -7.72
N VAL A 197 -19.73 2.39 -7.73
CA VAL A 197 -18.78 1.79 -6.80
C VAL A 197 -17.35 2.24 -7.11
N VAL A 198 -17.00 2.37 -8.39
CA VAL A 198 -15.71 2.90 -8.81
C VAL A 198 -15.52 4.32 -8.30
N GLU A 199 -16.46 5.22 -8.58
CA GLU A 199 -16.38 6.62 -8.18
C GLU A 199 -16.37 6.81 -6.65
N ALA A 200 -17.17 6.02 -5.91
CA ALA A 200 -17.15 6.03 -4.45
C ALA A 200 -15.79 5.64 -3.88
N ASN A 201 -15.14 4.60 -4.46
CA ASN A 201 -13.81 4.18 -4.02
C ASN A 201 -12.72 5.17 -4.43
N LEU A 202 -12.80 5.81 -5.58
CA LEU A 202 -11.89 6.89 -5.96
C LEU A 202 -12.01 8.11 -5.04
N LYS A 203 -13.24 8.49 -4.67
CA LYS A 203 -13.46 9.55 -3.68
C LYS A 203 -12.84 9.19 -2.33
N ALA A 204 -13.05 7.96 -1.86
CA ALA A 204 -12.47 7.46 -0.62
C ALA A 204 -10.93 7.45 -0.67
N PHE A 205 -10.33 6.96 -1.75
CA PHE A 205 -8.88 7.01 -1.99
C PHE A 205 -8.34 8.43 -1.92
N ASN A 206 -8.95 9.36 -2.65
CA ASN A 206 -8.52 10.75 -2.68
C ASN A 206 -8.75 11.48 -1.34
N ALA A 207 -9.77 11.10 -0.56
CA ALA A 207 -9.95 11.59 0.80
C ALA A 207 -8.84 11.10 1.73
N GLY A 208 -8.46 9.81 1.63
CA GLY A 208 -7.33 9.23 2.37
C GLY A 208 -5.99 9.90 2.03
N ARG A 209 -5.76 10.25 0.78
CA ARG A 209 -4.54 10.95 0.34
C ARG A 209 -4.29 12.28 1.04
N LYS A 210 -5.32 12.95 1.56
CA LYS A 210 -5.13 14.19 2.34
C LYS A 210 -4.37 13.97 3.64
N PHE A 211 -4.28 12.73 4.10
CA PHE A 211 -3.48 12.31 5.26
C PHE A 211 -2.12 11.76 4.88
N SER A 212 -1.89 11.52 3.58
CA SER A 212 -0.55 11.24 3.08
C SER A 212 0.37 12.40 3.43
N ARG A 213 1.62 12.09 3.68
CA ARG A 213 2.62 13.09 3.97
C ARG A 213 2.69 14.11 2.82
N MET A 214 2.44 15.36 3.14
CA MET A 214 2.82 16.50 2.31
C MET A 214 4.33 16.71 2.34
#